data_a17b4882bce9c1645d9972101388ec52
#
_entry.id   a17b4882bce9c1645d9972101388ec52
#
_cell.length_a   1.000
_cell.length_b   1.000
_cell.length_c   1.000
_cell.angle_alpha   90.00
_cell.angle_beta   90.00
_cell.angle_gamma   90.00
#
_symmetry.space_group_name_H-M   'P 1'
#
loop_
_entity.id
_entity.type
_entity.pdbx_description
1 polymer ?
#
loop_
_entity_poly.entity_id
_entity_poly.type
_entity_poly.pdbx_seq_one_letter_code
_entity_poly.pdbx_strand_id
1 'polypeptide(L)'
;ESNCSNKENYLKLLKERRKLDIIKGFTTKGIHRDDFMIYINNELVNIYGSQGQNRTAVLSLKIAEMQVIYDEIGEYPILLLDDFMSELDEKRRKNFLKNIKDTQVLVTCTDKIDIENLDFNIYNVQKGKINKKNT
;
A
#
# COMPACT_ATOMS: atom_id res chain seq x y z
N GLU A 1 -4.98 18.54 -4.67
CA GLU A 1 -5.52 19.49 -3.66
C GLU A 1 -6.78 18.90 -3.06
N SER A 2 -6.87 18.83 -1.72
CA SER A 2 -8.07 18.38 -1.04
C SER A 2 -9.19 19.42 -1.11
N ASN A 3 -10.41 18.99 -1.45
CA ASN A 3 -11.61 19.81 -1.35
C ASN A 3 -11.96 20.17 0.10
N CYS A 4 -11.26 19.61 1.07
CA CYS A 4 -11.47 19.73 2.51
C CYS A 4 -10.35 20.51 3.21
N SER A 5 -9.80 21.55 2.56
CA SER A 5 -8.61 22.30 3.00
C SER A 5 -8.75 22.97 4.38
N ASN A 6 -9.97 23.27 4.81
CA ASN A 6 -10.26 23.75 6.16
C ASN A 6 -11.65 23.31 6.64
N LYS A 7 -11.87 23.38 7.96
CA LYS A 7 -13.10 22.93 8.62
C LYS A 7 -14.36 23.65 8.12
N GLU A 8 -14.28 24.94 7.87
CA GLU A 8 -15.45 25.73 7.45
C GLU A 8 -15.88 25.38 6.02
N ASN A 9 -14.93 25.30 5.10
CA ASN A 9 -15.17 24.89 3.73
C ASN A 9 -15.72 23.46 3.67
N TYR A 10 -15.21 22.56 4.50
CA TYR A 10 -15.69 21.18 4.58
C TYR A 10 -17.13 21.11 5.08
N LEU A 11 -17.47 21.84 6.13
CA LEU A 11 -18.86 21.91 6.65
C LEU A 11 -19.83 22.49 5.62
N LYS A 12 -19.41 23.53 4.89
CA LYS A 12 -20.21 24.12 3.80
C LYS A 12 -20.47 23.08 2.70
N LEU A 13 -19.43 22.39 2.26
CA LEU A 13 -19.52 21.35 1.24
C LEU A 13 -20.45 20.22 1.64
N LEU A 14 -20.39 19.74 2.88
CA LEU A 14 -21.29 18.71 3.40
C LEU A 14 -22.76 19.17 3.44
N LYS A 15 -23.00 20.43 3.83
CA LYS A 15 -24.36 21.02 3.82
C LYS A 15 -24.93 21.09 2.40
N GLU A 16 -24.15 21.55 1.45
CA GLU A 16 -24.54 21.66 0.04
C GLU A 16 -24.88 20.29 -0.59
N ARG A 17 -24.11 19.25 -0.22
CA ARG A 17 -24.28 17.89 -0.78
C ARG A 17 -25.28 17.01 -0.04
N ARG A 18 -25.77 17.44 1.12
CA ARG A 18 -26.62 16.63 2.01
C ARG A 18 -27.81 15.97 1.30
N LYS A 19 -28.53 16.70 0.43
CA LYS A 19 -29.68 16.14 -0.30
C LYS A 19 -29.27 15.01 -1.23
N LEU A 20 -28.17 15.19 -1.95
CA LEU A 20 -27.63 14.19 -2.87
C LEU A 20 -27.09 12.96 -2.11
N ASP A 21 -26.45 13.17 -0.98
CA ASP A 21 -25.90 12.11 -0.15
C ASP A 21 -27.00 11.23 0.44
N ILE A 22 -28.11 11.83 0.87
CA ILE A 22 -29.31 11.09 1.33
C ILE A 22 -29.87 10.22 0.21
N ILE A 23 -30.00 10.76 -1.01
CA ILE A 23 -30.53 10.01 -2.17
C ILE A 23 -29.61 8.84 -2.52
N LYS A 24 -28.28 9.05 -2.46
CA LYS A 24 -27.28 8.02 -2.80
C LYS A 24 -26.99 7.04 -1.68
N GLY A 25 -27.39 7.32 -0.44
CA GLY A 25 -27.12 6.49 0.73
C GLY A 25 -25.67 6.53 1.22
N PHE A 26 -24.82 7.44 0.70
CA PHE A 26 -23.43 7.60 1.13
C PHE A 26 -22.95 9.04 0.90
N THR A 27 -21.90 9.44 1.62
CA THR A 27 -21.26 10.76 1.47
C THR A 27 -20.46 10.84 0.18
N THR A 28 -20.83 11.77 -0.70
CA THR A 28 -20.23 11.92 -2.04
C THR A 28 -18.99 12.82 -2.07
N LYS A 29 -18.74 13.59 -1.02
CA LYS A 29 -17.59 14.49 -0.85
C LYS A 29 -16.96 14.31 0.53
N GLY A 30 -15.65 14.44 0.60
CA GLY A 30 -14.89 14.30 1.84
C GLY A 30 -13.49 13.79 1.59
N ILE A 31 -12.67 13.77 2.62
CA ILE A 31 -11.26 13.30 2.58
C ILE A 31 -11.15 11.89 1.98
N HIS A 32 -12.12 11.02 2.26
CA HIS A 32 -12.17 9.66 1.71
C HIS A 32 -12.42 9.60 0.19
N ARG A 33 -12.65 10.74 -0.47
CA ARG A 33 -12.82 10.90 -1.92
C ARG A 33 -11.66 11.67 -2.55
N ASP A 34 -10.73 12.13 -1.75
CA ASP A 34 -9.52 12.74 -2.26
C ASP A 34 -8.62 11.66 -2.89
N ASP A 35 -7.87 12.05 -3.90
CA ASP A 35 -6.99 11.15 -4.64
C ASP A 35 -5.58 11.74 -4.72
N PHE A 36 -4.59 10.87 -4.90
CA PHE A 36 -3.20 11.24 -5.05
C PHE A 36 -2.80 11.25 -6.53
N MET A 37 -2.20 12.33 -6.95
CA MET A 37 -1.51 12.38 -8.24
C MET A 37 -0.03 12.08 -8.03
N ILE A 38 0.42 10.95 -8.55
CA ILE A 38 1.81 10.51 -8.42
C ILE A 38 2.51 10.75 -9.75
N TYR A 39 3.66 11.40 -9.70
CA TYR A 39 4.48 11.71 -10.87
C TYR A 39 5.82 10.97 -10.77
N ILE A 40 6.27 10.39 -11.89
CA ILE A 40 7.63 9.90 -12.10
C ILE A 40 8.20 10.60 -13.33
N ASN A 41 9.32 11.29 -13.19
CA ASN A 41 9.94 12.10 -14.25
C ASN A 41 8.97 13.11 -14.90
N ASN A 42 8.15 13.77 -14.08
CA ASN A 42 7.11 14.72 -14.49
C ASN A 42 5.93 14.13 -15.28
N GLU A 43 5.84 12.82 -15.42
CA GLU A 43 4.73 12.13 -16.06
C GLU A 43 3.81 11.51 -15.02
N LEU A 44 2.49 11.63 -15.24
CA LEU A 44 1.47 11.11 -14.33
C LEU A 44 1.45 9.58 -14.40
N VAL A 45 1.77 8.91 -13.29
CA VAL A 45 2.03 7.46 -13.25
C VAL A 45 0.80 6.62 -13.61
N ASN A 46 -0.39 7.03 -13.19
CA ASN A 46 -1.63 6.31 -13.49
C ASN A 46 -2.05 6.36 -14.97
N ILE A 47 -1.51 7.32 -15.77
CA ILE A 47 -1.83 7.49 -17.19
C ILE A 47 -0.68 6.99 -18.08
N TYR A 48 0.54 7.38 -17.75
CA TYR A 48 1.72 7.17 -18.62
C TYR A 48 2.69 6.13 -18.03
N GLY A 49 2.50 5.72 -16.78
CA GLY A 49 3.38 4.78 -16.12
C GLY A 49 3.23 3.35 -16.66
N SER A 50 4.37 2.68 -16.86
CA SER A 50 4.36 1.23 -17.06
C SER A 50 3.81 0.51 -15.83
N GLN A 51 3.36 -0.75 -16.00
CA GLN A 51 2.91 -1.57 -14.86
C GLN A 51 3.95 -1.62 -13.73
N GLY A 52 5.23 -1.79 -14.09
CA GLY A 52 6.32 -1.81 -13.11
C GLY A 52 6.51 -0.47 -12.39
N GLN A 53 6.29 0.67 -13.06
CA GLN A 53 6.33 1.98 -12.43
C GLN A 53 5.14 2.20 -11.48
N ASN A 54 3.93 1.82 -11.90
CA ASN A 54 2.75 1.86 -11.04
C ASN A 54 2.95 1.04 -9.76
N ARG A 55 3.43 -0.20 -9.88
CA ARG A 55 3.73 -1.08 -8.74
C ARG A 55 4.79 -0.49 -7.81
N THR A 56 5.87 0.06 -8.40
CA THR A 56 6.92 0.71 -7.61
C THR A 56 6.39 1.93 -6.85
N ALA A 57 5.52 2.74 -7.48
CA ALA A 57 4.88 3.88 -6.83
C ALA A 57 4.02 3.46 -5.63
N VAL A 58 3.19 2.43 -5.80
CA VAL A 58 2.36 1.88 -4.70
C VAL A 58 3.23 1.37 -3.55
N LEU A 59 4.31 0.64 -3.84
CA LEU A 59 5.25 0.18 -2.81
C LEU A 59 5.91 1.33 -2.07
N SER A 60 6.36 2.34 -2.80
CA SER A 60 7.01 3.51 -2.19
C SER A 60 6.05 4.23 -1.23
N LEU A 61 4.76 4.32 -1.60
CA LEU A 61 3.73 4.86 -0.71
C LEU A 61 3.53 3.99 0.53
N LYS A 62 3.54 2.66 0.39
CA LYS A 62 3.41 1.75 1.54
C LYS A 62 4.59 1.86 2.50
N ILE A 63 5.81 1.98 1.99
CA ILE A 63 7.00 2.21 2.82
C ILE A 63 6.88 3.56 3.55
N ALA A 64 6.45 4.61 2.84
CA ALA A 64 6.26 5.92 3.44
C ALA A 64 5.16 5.91 4.52
N GLU A 65 4.05 5.21 4.30
CA GLU A 65 2.98 5.01 5.28
C GLU A 65 3.51 4.31 6.54
N MET A 66 4.31 3.26 6.39
CA MET A 66 4.96 2.57 7.51
C MET A 66 5.87 3.51 8.31
N GLN A 67 6.62 4.38 7.63
CA GLN A 67 7.47 5.36 8.30
C GLN A 67 6.66 6.38 9.09
N VAL A 68 5.55 6.89 8.53
CA VAL A 68 4.63 7.79 9.25
C VAL A 68 4.06 7.12 10.49
N ILE A 69 3.65 5.86 10.40
CA ILE A 69 3.16 5.10 11.56
C ILE A 69 4.25 4.95 12.61
N TYR A 70 5.48 4.62 12.20
CA TYR A 70 6.61 4.52 13.11
C TYR A 70 6.90 5.85 13.82
N ASP A 71 6.88 6.96 13.10
CA ASP A 71 7.14 8.29 13.65
C ASP A 71 6.08 8.71 14.69
N GLU A 72 4.83 8.25 14.51
CA GLU A 72 3.72 8.56 15.43
C GLU A 72 3.65 7.62 16.65
N ILE A 73 3.95 6.33 16.46
CA ILE A 73 3.70 5.27 17.47
C ILE A 73 5.01 4.76 18.09
N GLY A 74 6.14 4.88 17.38
CA GLY A 74 7.45 4.36 17.79
C GLY A 74 7.67 2.88 17.46
N GLU A 75 6.72 2.23 16.76
CA GLU A 75 6.80 0.84 16.35
C GLU A 75 6.38 0.68 14.88
N TYR A 76 7.06 -0.20 14.14
CA TYR A 76 6.66 -0.52 12.78
C TYR A 76 5.41 -1.39 12.75
N PRO A 77 4.48 -1.14 11.84
CA PRO A 77 3.31 -2.00 11.65
C PRO A 77 3.69 -3.34 11.05
N ILE A 78 2.85 -4.36 11.23
CA ILE A 78 2.98 -5.63 10.51
C ILE A 78 2.59 -5.39 9.04
N LEU A 79 3.47 -5.73 8.11
CA LEU A 79 3.23 -5.60 6.68
C LEU A 79 2.68 -6.89 6.10
N LEU A 80 1.51 -6.83 5.47
CA LEU A 80 0.88 -7.95 4.77
C LEU A 80 0.99 -7.72 3.26
N LEU A 81 1.61 -8.66 2.56
CA LEU A 81 1.81 -8.63 1.11
C LEU A 81 1.18 -9.87 0.48
N ASP A 82 0.03 -9.67 -0.18
CA ASP A 82 -0.68 -10.76 -0.85
C ASP A 82 -0.31 -10.80 -2.33
N ASP A 83 0.32 -11.90 -2.75
CA ASP A 83 0.84 -12.21 -4.11
C ASP A 83 1.65 -11.09 -4.79
N PHE A 84 2.06 -10.10 -4.02
CA PHE A 84 2.69 -8.89 -4.53
C PHE A 84 4.11 -9.13 -5.04
N MET A 85 4.81 -10.08 -4.43
CA MET A 85 6.22 -10.35 -4.75
C MET A 85 6.41 -11.02 -6.11
N SER A 86 5.43 -11.78 -6.59
CA SER A 86 5.43 -12.40 -7.92
C SER A 86 5.39 -11.36 -9.04
N GLU A 87 4.84 -10.19 -8.75
CA GLU A 87 4.66 -9.09 -9.70
C GLU A 87 5.88 -8.18 -9.86
N LEU A 88 6.92 -8.35 -9.02
CA LEU A 88 8.14 -7.56 -9.05
C LEU A 88 9.28 -8.31 -9.73
N ASP A 89 10.07 -7.57 -10.51
CA ASP A 89 11.37 -8.06 -10.94
C ASP A 89 12.34 -8.22 -9.74
N GLU A 90 13.37 -9.02 -9.93
CA GLU A 90 14.33 -9.35 -8.88
C GLU A 90 15.00 -8.11 -8.26
N LYS A 91 15.35 -7.11 -9.08
CA LYS A 91 15.99 -5.88 -8.62
C LYS A 91 15.07 -5.06 -7.71
N ARG A 92 13.80 -4.90 -8.10
CA ARG A 92 12.80 -4.18 -7.29
C ARG A 92 12.50 -4.95 -6.01
N ARG A 93 12.39 -6.26 -6.07
CA ARG A 93 12.21 -7.14 -4.91
C ARG A 93 13.35 -6.97 -3.89
N LYS A 94 14.60 -7.07 -4.33
CA LYS A 94 15.77 -6.86 -3.47
C LYS A 94 15.80 -5.45 -2.85
N ASN A 95 15.48 -4.42 -3.62
CA ASN A 95 15.42 -3.05 -3.11
C ASN A 95 14.31 -2.87 -2.08
N PHE A 96 13.13 -3.43 -2.31
CA PHE A 96 12.03 -3.39 -1.36
C PHE A 96 12.41 -4.05 -0.03
N LEU A 97 12.93 -5.27 -0.07
CA LEU A 97 13.33 -6.02 1.13
C LEU A 97 14.42 -5.31 1.95
N LYS A 98 15.30 -4.54 1.31
CA LYS A 98 16.30 -3.70 2.03
C LYS A 98 15.67 -2.57 2.84
N ASN A 99 14.52 -2.06 2.43
CA ASN A 99 13.87 -0.91 3.07
C ASN A 99 12.87 -1.30 4.16
N ILE A 100 12.58 -2.60 4.34
CA ILE A 100 11.64 -3.09 5.36
C ILE A 100 12.34 -3.84 6.51
N LYS A 101 13.60 -3.48 6.77
CA LYS A 101 14.33 -3.98 7.94
C LYS A 101 13.56 -3.61 9.21
N ASP A 102 13.67 -4.46 10.22
CA ASP A 102 13.01 -4.27 11.54
C ASP A 102 11.47 -4.32 11.52
N THR A 103 10.88 -4.76 10.41
CA THR A 103 9.43 -4.91 10.25
C THR A 103 9.04 -6.39 10.14
N GLN A 104 8.02 -6.81 10.85
CA GLN A 104 7.42 -8.12 10.62
C GLN A 104 6.64 -8.13 9.31
N VAL A 105 7.01 -9.01 8.39
CA VAL A 105 6.37 -9.10 7.07
C VAL A 105 5.80 -10.49 6.86
N LEU A 106 4.54 -10.56 6.43
CA LEU A 106 3.90 -11.78 5.96
C LEU A 106 3.65 -11.67 4.46
N VAL A 107 4.19 -12.60 3.72
CA VAL A 107 4.09 -12.62 2.25
C VAL A 107 3.39 -13.88 1.80
N THR A 108 2.38 -13.77 0.96
CA THR A 108 1.85 -14.89 0.20
C THR A 108 2.45 -14.88 -1.21
N CYS A 109 2.77 -16.04 -1.76
CA CYS A 109 3.26 -16.20 -3.12
C CYS A 109 2.98 -17.62 -3.64
N THR A 110 2.84 -17.76 -4.95
CA THR A 110 2.70 -19.06 -5.62
C THR A 110 4.05 -19.69 -5.95
N ASP A 111 5.04 -18.85 -6.24
CA ASP A 111 6.38 -19.28 -6.62
C ASP A 111 7.36 -19.21 -5.46
N LYS A 112 8.44 -19.98 -5.56
CA LYS A 112 9.55 -19.85 -4.62
C LYS A 112 10.20 -18.49 -4.81
N ILE A 113 10.22 -17.71 -3.74
CA ILE A 113 10.97 -16.46 -3.69
C ILE A 113 12.36 -16.79 -3.15
N ASP A 114 13.37 -16.51 -3.95
CA ASP A 114 14.75 -16.57 -3.49
C ASP A 114 15.08 -15.28 -2.73
N ILE A 115 15.23 -15.40 -1.43
CA ILE A 115 15.51 -14.29 -0.52
C ILE A 115 16.85 -14.56 0.14
N GLU A 116 17.90 -14.06 -0.50
CA GLU A 116 19.24 -14.12 0.10
C GLU A 116 19.36 -13.14 1.29
N ASN A 117 20.03 -13.55 2.34
CA ASN A 117 20.43 -12.73 3.49
C ASN A 117 19.29 -12.16 4.38
N LEU A 118 18.14 -12.80 4.40
CA LEU A 118 17.08 -12.49 5.36
C LEU A 118 16.72 -13.76 6.16
N ASP A 119 16.46 -13.56 7.44
CA ASP A 119 15.91 -14.62 8.30
C ASP A 119 14.40 -14.71 8.04
N PHE A 120 13.93 -15.86 7.55
CA PHE A 120 12.52 -16.06 7.25
C PHE A 120 12.06 -17.48 7.47
N ASN A 121 10.76 -17.63 7.74
CA ASN A 121 10.11 -18.93 7.86
C ASN A 121 9.23 -19.18 6.63
N ILE A 122 9.33 -20.37 6.05
CA ILE A 122 8.47 -20.80 4.95
C ILE A 122 7.35 -21.67 5.48
N TYR A 123 6.12 -21.34 5.12
CA TYR A 123 4.94 -22.12 5.40
C TYR A 123 4.28 -22.53 4.08
N ASN A 124 4.08 -23.84 3.92
CA ASN A 124 3.38 -24.38 2.75
C ASN A 124 1.91 -24.60 3.11
N VAL A 125 1.01 -24.02 2.32
CA VAL A 125 -0.44 -24.14 2.51
C VAL A 125 -1.01 -25.06 1.44
N GLN A 126 -1.52 -26.24 1.85
CA GLN A 126 -2.16 -27.21 0.95
C GLN A 126 -3.44 -27.74 1.58
N LYS A 127 -4.53 -27.74 0.81
CA LYS A 127 -5.84 -28.29 1.24
C LYS A 127 -6.28 -27.80 2.63
N GLY A 128 -6.07 -26.50 2.92
CA GLY A 128 -6.43 -25.88 4.20
C GLY A 128 -5.51 -26.23 5.37
N LYS A 129 -4.38 -26.92 5.15
CA LYS A 129 -3.37 -27.24 6.15
C LYS A 129 -2.11 -26.40 5.95
N ILE A 130 -1.53 -25.93 7.04
CA ILE A 130 -0.30 -25.15 7.07
C ILE A 130 0.83 -26.02 7.61
N ASN A 131 1.89 -26.20 6.84
CA ASN A 131 3.07 -26.96 7.24
C ASN A 131 4.31 -26.05 7.17
N LYS A 132 5.03 -25.92 8.29
CA LYS A 132 6.31 -25.22 8.30
C LYS A 132 7.33 -26.05 7.51
N LYS A 133 8.01 -25.43 6.57
CA LYS A 133 9.11 -26.04 5.85
C LYS A 133 10.40 -25.84 6.66
N ASN A 134 11.06 -26.92 7.06
CA ASN A 134 12.41 -26.83 7.61
C ASN A 134 13.36 -26.40 6.47
N THR A 135 13.98 -25.28 6.64
CA THR A 135 15.07 -24.77 5.79
C THR A 135 16.36 -25.45 6.14
#